data_0be14ac4de3faa8515f85c80cdfe915e
#
_entry.id   0be14ac4de3faa8515f85c80cdfe915e
#
_cell.length_a   1.000
_cell.length_b   1.000
_cell.length_c   1.000
_cell.angle_alpha   90.00
_cell.angle_beta   90.00
_cell.angle_gamma   90.00
#
_symmetry.space_group_name_H-M   'P 1'
#
loop_
_entity.id
_entity.type
_entity.pdbx_description
1 polymer ?
#
loop_
_entity_poly.entity_id
_entity_poly.type
_entity_poly.pdbx_seq_one_letter_code
_entity_poly.pdbx_strand_id
1 'polypeptide(L)'
;VTLQPTPKRKRTAIIVVLFLILAAAGAAVLYSLTQWNVPAVAKKMRNPVPATESAIDEGMFVYSKNCKSCHGENGDGKGDRAPELSVTPSDFTNAAEISRLSDGELFWKITHGHKPMPAFEDRLNDTERWQVVDYIRTFANPPTTLPAH
;
A
#
# COMPACT_ATOMS: atom_id res chain seq x y z
N VAL A 1 8.07 -6.25 56.76
CA VAL A 1 9.51 -6.25 56.36
C VAL A 1 9.57 -6.05 54.88
N THR A 2 9.82 -4.84 54.40
CA THR A 2 9.98 -4.52 53.00
C THR A 2 11.42 -4.82 52.57
N LEU A 3 11.61 -5.90 51.81
CA LEU A 3 12.91 -6.28 51.27
C LEU A 3 13.34 -5.21 50.19
N GLN A 4 14.28 -4.36 50.57
CA GLN A 4 14.90 -3.41 49.63
C GLN A 4 15.77 -4.21 48.63
N PRO A 5 15.58 -3.97 47.30
CA PRO A 5 16.39 -4.70 46.32
C PRO A 5 17.86 -4.30 46.41
N THR A 6 18.77 -5.29 46.32
CA THR A 6 20.20 -5.07 46.37
C THR A 6 20.71 -4.23 45.22
N PRO A 7 21.82 -3.45 45.36
CA PRO A 7 22.32 -2.57 44.31
C PRO A 7 22.67 -3.28 42.98
N LYS A 8 23.09 -4.55 43.04
CA LYS A 8 23.35 -5.38 41.84
C LYS A 8 22.03 -5.62 41.06
N ARG A 9 20.93 -5.98 41.77
CA ARG A 9 19.63 -6.24 41.16
C ARG A 9 19.02 -4.98 40.50
N LYS A 10 19.24 -3.79 41.07
CA LYS A 10 18.81 -2.50 40.49
C LYS A 10 19.60 -2.21 39.22
N ARG A 11 20.91 -2.42 39.16
CA ARG A 11 21.73 -2.23 37.97
C ARG A 11 21.32 -3.17 36.83
N THR A 12 21.11 -4.44 37.11
CA THR A 12 20.64 -5.43 36.14
C THR A 12 19.26 -5.02 35.58
N ALA A 13 18.34 -4.57 36.43
CA ALA A 13 17.02 -4.12 36.00
C ALA A 13 17.11 -2.89 35.08
N ILE A 14 17.99 -1.93 35.38
CA ILE A 14 18.22 -0.76 34.54
C ILE A 14 18.78 -1.15 33.17
N ILE A 15 19.77 -2.06 33.13
CA ILE A 15 20.36 -2.54 31.87
C ILE A 15 19.31 -3.23 31.00
N VAL A 16 18.47 -4.08 31.59
CA VAL A 16 17.38 -4.77 30.88
C VAL A 16 16.38 -3.76 30.31
N VAL A 17 15.97 -2.76 31.10
CA VAL A 17 15.05 -1.71 30.65
C VAL A 17 15.64 -0.90 29.49
N LEU A 18 16.91 -0.51 29.58
CA LEU A 18 17.59 0.22 28.50
C LEU A 18 17.68 -0.63 27.22
N PHE A 19 17.98 -1.92 27.36
CA PHE A 19 18.01 -2.83 26.20
C PHE A 19 16.64 -2.95 25.54
N LEU A 20 15.56 -3.08 26.31
CA LEU A 20 14.20 -3.14 25.79
C LEU A 20 13.79 -1.85 25.10
N ILE A 21 14.18 -0.68 25.64
CA ILE A 21 13.92 0.62 25.02
C ILE A 21 14.67 0.72 23.67
N LEU A 22 15.93 0.34 23.63
CA LEU A 22 16.71 0.37 22.39
C LEU A 22 16.17 -0.62 21.35
N ALA A 23 15.75 -1.81 21.77
CA ALA A 23 15.13 -2.79 20.87
C ALA A 23 13.80 -2.28 20.33
N ALA A 24 12.96 -1.66 21.15
CA ALA A 24 11.71 -1.05 20.73
C ALA A 24 11.93 0.13 19.78
N ALA A 25 12.92 0.99 20.05
CA ALA A 25 13.28 2.09 19.18
C ALA A 25 13.81 1.58 17.83
N GLY A 26 14.65 0.55 17.81
CA GLY A 26 15.13 -0.09 16.58
C GLY A 26 13.99 -0.70 15.76
N ALA A 27 13.05 -1.40 16.42
CA ALA A 27 11.87 -1.95 15.77
C ALA A 27 10.96 -0.85 15.17
N ALA A 28 10.78 0.26 15.88
CA ALA A 28 10.00 1.40 15.39
C ALA A 28 10.65 2.06 14.16
N VAL A 29 11.97 2.19 14.13
CA VAL A 29 12.71 2.71 12.97
C VAL A 29 12.57 1.75 11.79
N LEU A 30 12.77 0.44 11.99
CA LEU A 30 12.60 -0.55 10.93
C LEU A 30 11.16 -0.55 10.38
N TYR A 31 10.17 -0.50 11.25
CA TYR A 31 8.77 -0.37 10.85
C TYR A 31 8.53 0.89 10.01
N SER A 32 9.07 2.03 10.44
CA SER A 32 8.94 3.31 9.71
C SER A 32 9.56 3.24 8.30
N LEU A 33 10.68 2.53 8.12
CA LEU A 33 11.34 2.36 6.83
C LEU A 33 10.57 1.46 5.85
N THR A 34 9.68 0.59 6.36
CA THR A 34 8.88 -0.31 5.54
C THR A 34 7.52 0.28 5.14
N GLN A 35 7.14 1.42 5.71
CA GLN A 35 5.84 2.05 5.42
C GLN A 35 5.90 2.99 4.23
N TRP A 36 4.79 3.05 3.49
CA TRP A 36 4.59 4.06 2.47
C TRP A 36 4.53 5.46 3.11
N ASN A 37 5.50 6.32 2.79
CA ASN A 37 5.51 7.70 3.30
C ASN A 37 4.79 8.63 2.33
N VAL A 38 3.47 8.48 2.24
CA VAL A 38 2.64 9.30 1.35
C VAL A 38 2.47 10.71 1.91
N PRO A 39 2.88 11.77 1.18
CA PRO A 39 2.74 13.15 1.64
C PRO A 39 1.28 13.54 1.88
N ALA A 40 1.04 14.41 2.86
CA ALA A 40 -0.31 14.88 3.18
C ALA A 40 -0.98 15.63 1.99
N VAL A 41 -0.19 16.25 1.12
CA VAL A 41 -0.70 16.89 -0.10
C VAL A 41 -1.24 15.85 -1.08
N ALA A 42 -0.55 14.74 -1.27
CA ALA A 42 -1.01 13.65 -2.14
C ALA A 42 -2.32 13.05 -1.64
N LYS A 43 -2.48 12.87 -0.33
CA LYS A 43 -3.73 12.38 0.27
C LYS A 43 -4.95 13.25 -0.02
N LYS A 44 -4.74 14.55 -0.29
CA LYS A 44 -5.81 15.51 -0.60
C LYS A 44 -6.08 15.66 -2.10
N MET A 45 -5.25 15.07 -2.95
CA MET A 45 -5.47 15.11 -4.39
C MET A 45 -6.76 14.38 -4.74
N ARG A 46 -7.51 14.97 -5.67
CA ARG A 46 -8.70 14.35 -6.24
C ARG A 46 -8.38 13.91 -7.66
N ASN A 47 -8.96 12.80 -8.08
CA ASN A 47 -8.85 12.37 -9.46
C ASN A 47 -9.47 13.43 -10.39
N PRO A 48 -8.70 14.04 -11.31
CA PRO A 48 -9.23 15.00 -12.27
C PRO A 48 -9.90 14.32 -13.48
N VAL A 49 -9.71 13.00 -13.65
CA VAL A 49 -10.32 12.22 -14.72
C VAL A 49 -11.70 11.77 -14.25
N PRO A 50 -12.79 12.07 -14.98
CA PRO A 50 -14.10 11.53 -14.64
C PRO A 50 -14.11 10.01 -14.79
N ALA A 51 -14.63 9.29 -13.81
CA ALA A 51 -14.77 7.82 -13.82
C ALA A 51 -15.88 7.38 -14.78
N THR A 52 -15.71 7.64 -16.08
CA THR A 52 -16.59 7.15 -17.14
C THR A 52 -16.27 5.70 -17.48
N GLU A 53 -17.19 5.00 -18.11
CA GLU A 53 -16.97 3.64 -18.62
C GLU A 53 -15.70 3.57 -19.48
N SER A 54 -15.54 4.49 -20.42
CA SER A 54 -14.32 4.57 -21.25
C SER A 54 -13.04 4.80 -20.43
N ALA A 55 -13.06 5.63 -19.38
CA ALA A 55 -11.90 5.85 -18.53
C ALA A 55 -11.55 4.61 -17.73
N ILE A 56 -12.54 3.86 -17.27
CA ILE A 56 -12.38 2.59 -16.55
C ILE A 56 -11.81 1.51 -17.50
N ASP A 57 -12.28 1.44 -18.74
CA ASP A 57 -11.77 0.49 -19.75
C ASP A 57 -10.30 0.77 -20.10
N GLU A 58 -9.92 2.03 -20.26
CA GLU A 58 -8.51 2.43 -20.44
C GLU A 58 -7.69 2.05 -19.20
N GLY A 59 -8.21 2.30 -18.01
CA GLY A 59 -7.57 1.87 -16.74
C GLY A 59 -7.39 0.36 -16.66
N MET A 60 -8.39 -0.42 -17.09
CA MET A 60 -8.30 -1.87 -17.20
C MET A 60 -7.20 -2.31 -18.16
N PHE A 61 -7.09 -1.66 -19.33
CA PHE A 61 -6.03 -1.95 -20.29
C PHE A 61 -4.65 -1.69 -19.70
N VAL A 62 -4.45 -0.54 -19.06
CA VAL A 62 -3.18 -0.19 -18.41
C VAL A 62 -2.85 -1.16 -17.27
N TYR A 63 -3.84 -1.51 -16.43
CA TYR A 63 -3.70 -2.48 -15.35
C TYR A 63 -3.27 -3.86 -15.87
N SER A 64 -3.91 -4.34 -16.92
CA SER A 64 -3.62 -5.65 -17.53
C SER A 64 -2.18 -5.77 -18.01
N LYS A 65 -1.60 -4.68 -18.47
CA LYS A 65 -0.22 -4.62 -19.00
C LYS A 65 0.83 -4.48 -17.90
N ASN A 66 0.51 -3.75 -16.82
CA ASN A 66 1.53 -3.28 -15.89
C ASN A 66 1.38 -3.81 -14.45
N CYS A 67 0.17 -4.21 -14.04
CA CYS A 67 -0.16 -4.43 -12.63
C CYS A 67 -0.55 -5.89 -12.34
N LYS A 68 -1.31 -6.54 -13.25
CA LYS A 68 -1.94 -7.84 -12.98
C LYS A 68 -0.95 -8.96 -12.67
N SER A 69 0.26 -8.90 -13.20
CA SER A 69 1.27 -9.94 -12.95
C SER A 69 1.62 -10.10 -11.46
N CYS A 70 1.48 -9.01 -10.69
CA CYS A 70 1.70 -9.02 -9.24
C CYS A 70 0.39 -8.95 -8.47
N HIS A 71 -0.53 -8.05 -8.86
CA HIS A 71 -1.77 -7.80 -8.14
C HIS A 71 -2.93 -8.76 -8.47
N GLY A 72 -2.75 -9.66 -9.43
CA GLY A 72 -3.77 -10.59 -9.88
C GLY A 72 -4.73 -9.99 -10.90
N GLU A 73 -5.34 -10.84 -11.72
CA GLU A 73 -6.33 -10.42 -12.71
C GLU A 73 -7.58 -9.85 -12.05
N ASN A 74 -7.95 -10.43 -10.90
CA ASN A 74 -9.09 -10.00 -10.09
C ASN A 74 -8.72 -8.96 -9.02
N GLY A 75 -7.48 -8.46 -9.00
CA GLY A 75 -7.03 -7.49 -8.02
C GLY A 75 -6.83 -8.05 -6.60
N ASP A 76 -6.80 -9.37 -6.43
CA ASP A 76 -6.75 -10.08 -5.15
C ASP A 76 -5.33 -10.27 -4.57
N GLY A 77 -4.33 -9.63 -5.16
CA GLY A 77 -2.93 -9.73 -4.75
C GLY A 77 -2.25 -11.05 -5.10
N LYS A 78 -2.90 -11.93 -5.90
CA LYS A 78 -2.41 -13.27 -6.24
C LYS A 78 -1.99 -13.40 -7.70
N GLY A 79 -1.31 -12.41 -8.22
CA GLY A 79 -0.72 -12.48 -9.56
C GLY A 79 0.39 -13.54 -9.66
N ASP A 80 0.69 -13.98 -10.87
CA ASP A 80 1.67 -15.05 -11.13
C ASP A 80 3.05 -14.78 -10.53
N ARG A 81 3.43 -13.50 -10.40
CA ARG A 81 4.68 -13.06 -9.79
C ARG A 81 4.59 -12.81 -8.28
N ALA A 82 3.40 -12.83 -7.69
CA ALA A 82 3.25 -12.57 -6.25
C ALA A 82 4.08 -13.51 -5.36
N PRO A 83 4.22 -14.83 -5.66
CA PRO A 83 5.04 -15.74 -4.85
C PRO A 83 6.54 -15.42 -4.85
N GLU A 84 7.02 -14.65 -5.85
CA GLU A 84 8.44 -14.28 -5.98
C GLU A 84 8.80 -13.02 -5.18
N LEU A 85 7.78 -12.33 -4.64
CA LEU A 85 7.97 -11.05 -3.98
C LEU A 85 8.24 -11.22 -2.48
N SER A 86 9.03 -10.30 -1.93
CA SER A 86 9.32 -10.25 -0.49
C SER A 86 8.15 -9.75 0.37
N VAL A 87 7.12 -9.18 -0.27
CA VAL A 87 5.89 -8.68 0.37
C VAL A 87 4.69 -9.11 -0.46
N THR A 88 3.56 -9.34 0.19
CA THR A 88 2.30 -9.64 -0.49
C THR A 88 1.76 -8.37 -1.15
N PRO A 89 1.45 -8.41 -2.46
CA PRO A 89 0.77 -7.30 -3.12
C PRO A 89 -0.59 -7.00 -2.49
N SER A 90 -1.00 -5.72 -2.55
CA SER A 90 -2.30 -5.31 -2.00
C SER A 90 -3.44 -6.06 -2.66
N ASP A 91 -4.41 -6.47 -1.83
CA ASP A 91 -5.69 -7.02 -2.24
C ASP A 91 -6.69 -5.87 -2.44
N PHE A 92 -6.98 -5.54 -3.70
CA PHE A 92 -7.91 -4.46 -4.06
C PHE A 92 -9.37 -4.87 -3.90
N THR A 93 -9.67 -6.16 -3.72
CA THR A 93 -11.02 -6.64 -3.45
C THR A 93 -11.44 -6.41 -2.00
N ASN A 94 -10.48 -6.14 -1.12
CA ASN A 94 -10.74 -5.78 0.27
C ASN A 94 -11.26 -4.34 0.38
N ALA A 95 -12.59 -4.18 0.28
CA ALA A 95 -13.26 -2.88 0.33
C ALA A 95 -12.92 -2.08 1.59
N ALA A 96 -12.71 -2.74 2.75
CA ALA A 96 -12.38 -2.06 3.99
C ALA A 96 -10.97 -1.43 3.97
N GLU A 97 -10.02 -2.02 3.27
CA GLU A 97 -8.69 -1.47 3.10
C GLU A 97 -8.66 -0.38 2.03
N ILE A 98 -9.24 -0.66 0.86
CA ILE A 98 -9.22 0.26 -0.28
C ILE A 98 -10.00 1.54 -0.01
N SER A 99 -11.10 1.49 0.75
CA SER A 99 -11.86 2.68 1.12
C SER A 99 -11.11 3.64 2.06
N ARG A 100 -10.09 3.16 2.78
CA ARG A 100 -9.26 4.01 3.65
C ARG A 100 -8.23 4.83 2.88
N LEU A 101 -7.89 4.41 1.67
CA LEU A 101 -6.94 5.11 0.81
C LEU A 101 -7.68 6.12 -0.05
N SER A 102 -7.21 7.36 -0.10
CA SER A 102 -7.72 8.33 -1.06
C SER A 102 -7.22 8.02 -2.48
N ASP A 103 -7.90 8.56 -3.50
CA ASP A 103 -7.45 8.41 -4.89
C ASP A 103 -6.04 8.99 -5.08
N GLY A 104 -5.76 10.12 -4.45
CA GLY A 104 -4.43 10.71 -4.45
C GLY A 104 -3.36 9.85 -3.80
N GLU A 105 -3.70 9.05 -2.76
CA GLU A 105 -2.76 8.07 -2.19
C GLU A 105 -2.47 6.92 -3.16
N LEU A 106 -3.50 6.40 -3.83
CA LEU A 106 -3.33 5.36 -4.85
C LEU A 106 -2.48 5.88 -6.02
N PHE A 107 -2.81 7.07 -6.54
CA PHE A 107 -2.06 7.73 -7.60
C PHE A 107 -0.59 7.94 -7.21
N TRP A 108 -0.34 8.44 -6.00
CA TRP A 108 1.02 8.69 -5.51
C TRP A 108 1.82 7.38 -5.40
N LYS A 109 1.21 6.32 -4.89
CA LYS A 109 1.83 4.99 -4.78
C LYS A 109 2.18 4.41 -6.16
N ILE A 110 1.29 4.53 -7.13
CA ILE A 110 1.53 4.10 -8.51
C ILE A 110 2.68 4.93 -9.12
N THR A 111 2.66 6.24 -8.92
CA THR A 111 3.68 7.16 -9.46
C THR A 111 5.08 6.79 -8.95
N HIS A 112 5.27 6.69 -7.64
CA HIS A 112 6.60 6.60 -7.05
C HIS A 112 7.06 5.16 -6.80
N GLY A 113 6.14 4.19 -6.73
CA GLY A 113 6.46 2.83 -6.38
C GLY A 113 7.02 2.69 -4.94
N HIS A 114 7.22 1.47 -4.51
CA HIS A 114 7.92 1.11 -3.28
C HIS A 114 8.35 -0.34 -3.40
N LYS A 115 9.66 -0.58 -3.43
CA LYS A 115 10.18 -1.94 -3.71
C LYS A 115 9.44 -3.02 -2.92
N PRO A 116 9.00 -4.08 -3.58
CA PRO A 116 9.29 -4.51 -4.95
C PRO A 116 8.41 -3.87 -6.05
N MET A 117 7.39 -3.06 -5.73
CA MET A 117 6.57 -2.35 -6.70
C MET A 117 7.38 -1.26 -7.41
N PRO A 118 7.50 -1.27 -8.75
CA PRO A 118 8.21 -0.24 -9.50
C PRO A 118 7.48 1.09 -9.49
N ALA A 119 8.20 2.18 -9.73
CA ALA A 119 7.62 3.48 -10.07
C ALA A 119 7.11 3.49 -11.51
N PHE A 120 6.01 4.20 -11.75
CA PHE A 120 5.40 4.30 -13.08
C PHE A 120 5.39 5.72 -13.66
N GLU A 121 6.01 6.70 -13.00
CA GLU A 121 6.07 8.08 -13.46
C GLU A 121 6.69 8.25 -14.85
N ASP A 122 7.70 7.45 -15.19
CA ASP A 122 8.38 7.46 -16.47
C ASP A 122 7.74 6.55 -17.54
N ARG A 123 6.76 5.74 -17.16
CA ARG A 123 6.14 4.71 -18.01
C ARG A 123 4.72 5.00 -18.39
N LEU A 124 4.00 5.68 -17.51
CA LEU A 124 2.60 6.04 -17.66
C LEU A 124 2.45 7.55 -17.46
N ASN A 125 1.67 8.18 -18.31
CA ASN A 125 1.29 9.58 -18.10
C ASN A 125 0.29 9.73 -16.94
N ASP A 126 0.04 10.98 -16.51
CA ASP A 126 -0.84 11.26 -15.37
C ASP A 126 -2.26 10.72 -15.59
N THR A 127 -2.79 10.85 -16.79
CA THR A 127 -4.15 10.40 -17.14
C THR A 127 -4.26 8.88 -17.00
N GLU A 128 -3.31 8.14 -17.55
CA GLU A 128 -3.27 6.67 -17.45
C GLU A 128 -3.19 6.21 -15.99
N ARG A 129 -2.38 6.88 -15.16
CA ARG A 129 -2.29 6.56 -13.73
C ARG A 129 -3.59 6.82 -12.99
N TRP A 130 -4.30 7.93 -13.32
CA TRP A 130 -5.61 8.20 -12.75
C TRP A 130 -6.69 7.22 -13.21
N GLN A 131 -6.66 6.83 -14.48
CA GLN A 131 -7.57 5.80 -15.01
C GLN A 131 -7.35 4.45 -14.32
N VAL A 132 -6.09 4.07 -14.04
CA VAL A 132 -5.79 2.87 -13.23
C VAL A 132 -6.38 2.99 -11.81
N VAL A 133 -6.36 4.17 -11.19
CA VAL A 133 -7.00 4.37 -9.89
C VAL A 133 -8.51 4.10 -9.98
N ASP A 134 -9.19 4.62 -11.02
CA ASP A 134 -10.62 4.37 -11.24
C ASP A 134 -10.90 2.88 -11.41
N TYR A 135 -10.08 2.18 -12.21
CA TYR A 135 -10.22 0.73 -12.39
C TYR A 135 -9.99 -0.05 -11.08
N ILE A 136 -8.97 0.29 -10.28
CA ILE A 136 -8.72 -0.33 -8.97
C ILE A 136 -9.93 -0.22 -8.05
N ARG A 137 -10.65 0.92 -8.10
CA ARG A 137 -11.88 1.11 -7.31
C ARG A 137 -12.98 0.14 -7.67
N THR A 138 -13.03 -0.34 -8.92
CA THR A 138 -14.07 -1.28 -9.37
C THR A 138 -13.92 -2.66 -8.72
N PHE A 139 -12.73 -3.08 -8.29
CA PHE A 139 -12.55 -4.36 -7.61
C PHE A 139 -13.28 -4.42 -6.26
N ALA A 140 -13.27 -3.32 -5.52
CA ALA A 140 -13.95 -3.22 -4.23
C ALA A 140 -15.44 -2.85 -4.36
N ASN A 141 -15.80 -2.15 -5.44
CA ASN A 141 -17.15 -1.66 -5.72
C ASN A 141 -17.48 -1.91 -7.19
N PRO A 142 -17.77 -3.16 -7.57
CA PRO A 142 -18.09 -3.45 -8.97
C PRO A 142 -19.31 -2.63 -9.42
N PRO A 143 -19.24 -1.99 -10.59
CA PRO A 143 -20.36 -1.25 -11.12
C PRO A 143 -21.57 -2.19 -11.28
N THR A 144 -22.73 -1.74 -10.83
CA THR A 144 -23.97 -2.54 -10.76
C THR A 144 -24.50 -2.97 -12.15
N THR A 145 -23.84 -2.55 -13.24
CA THR A 145 -24.31 -2.69 -14.63
C THR A 145 -23.23 -3.10 -15.63
N LEU A 146 -22.24 -3.90 -15.26
CA LEU A 146 -21.44 -4.56 -16.28
C LEU A 146 -22.16 -5.83 -16.75
N PRO A 147 -22.47 -5.99 -18.07
CA PRO A 147 -22.96 -7.25 -18.58
C PRO A 147 -21.89 -8.32 -18.37
N ALA A 148 -22.30 -9.48 -17.86
CA ALA A 148 -21.42 -10.65 -17.76
C ALA A 148 -20.93 -11.02 -19.19
N HIS A 149 -19.61 -11.04 -19.36
CA HIS A 149 -18.96 -11.57 -20.55
C HIS A 149 -18.79 -13.08 -20.45
#